data_4121e134694123f8eb2f262705f414c2
#
_entry.id   4121e134694123f8eb2f262705f414c2
#
_cell.length_a   1.000
_cell.length_b   1.000
_cell.length_c   1.000
_cell.angle_alpha   90.00
_cell.angle_beta   90.00
_cell.angle_gamma   90.00
#
_symmetry.space_group_name_H-M   'P 1'
#
loop_
_entity.id
_entity.type
_entity.pdbx_description
1 polymer ?
#
loop_
_entity_poly.entity_id
_entity_poly.type
_entity_poly.pdbx_seq_one_letter_code
_entity_poly.pdbx_strand_id
1 'polypeptide(L)'
;MPLKIKPVNHGTAKADKNRYCGPSVISAITGMTTGEAARLIRTISGVKSVKGTSTRQVRDALRDCNIDMQRYSFGMALSRSTGPTLAAWLRATVKERNADRVFLIVAGWHWQLVQGRRYVCGIVGDVVSIKDKKIKRRARVAEVYELTMTAAKVVTPPAAKKVKVIDRNAKVRRELKKLTKQYGFEVDYERDLHGYSVWMSEEAETLAQNLNHNLCDSHYCEDWAEIGWRIGEMVVFMKEHFPAKK
;
A
#
# COMPACT_ATOMS: atom_id res chain seq x y z
N MET A 1 -5.49 -24.27 -7.10
CA MET A 1 -4.41 -24.31 -8.13
C MET A 1 -3.29 -23.38 -7.68
N PRO A 2 -2.01 -23.70 -7.90
CA PRO A 2 -0.93 -22.80 -7.54
C PRO A 2 -0.97 -21.51 -8.37
N LEU A 3 -0.59 -20.38 -7.75
CA LEU A 3 -0.47 -19.11 -8.44
C LEU A 3 0.62 -19.18 -9.52
N LYS A 4 0.37 -18.54 -10.65
CA LYS A 4 1.35 -18.44 -11.76
C LYS A 4 1.39 -17.03 -12.28
N ILE A 5 2.59 -16.49 -12.45
CA ILE A 5 2.77 -15.21 -13.13
C ILE A 5 2.54 -15.35 -14.64
N LYS A 6 1.87 -14.37 -15.21
CA LYS A 6 1.47 -14.30 -16.63
C LYS A 6 2.04 -13.00 -17.23
N PRO A 7 2.10 -12.86 -18.55
CA PRO A 7 2.32 -11.55 -19.18
C PRO A 7 1.28 -10.54 -18.71
N VAL A 8 1.68 -9.28 -18.67
CA VAL A 8 0.76 -8.18 -18.36
C VAL A 8 -0.28 -8.05 -19.47
N ASN A 9 -1.54 -8.17 -19.12
CA ASN A 9 -2.64 -8.05 -20.07
C ASN A 9 -3.06 -6.59 -20.22
N HIS A 10 -2.68 -5.95 -21.31
CA HIS A 10 -3.10 -4.57 -21.63
C HIS A 10 -4.46 -4.49 -22.33
N GLY A 11 -5.09 -5.64 -22.64
CA GLY A 11 -6.32 -5.67 -23.44
C GLY A 11 -6.14 -5.08 -24.83
N THR A 12 -7.22 -4.96 -25.56
CA THR A 12 -7.24 -4.41 -26.93
C THR A 12 -7.76 -2.99 -26.99
N ALA A 13 -8.80 -2.66 -26.19
CA ALA A 13 -9.40 -1.36 -26.15
C ALA A 13 -8.57 -0.35 -25.32
N LYS A 14 -8.70 0.94 -25.64
CA LYS A 14 -8.04 2.02 -24.88
C LYS A 14 -8.41 2.00 -23.39
N ALA A 15 -9.65 1.66 -23.06
CA ALA A 15 -10.17 1.56 -21.70
C ALA A 15 -9.55 0.41 -20.88
N ASP A 16 -8.99 -0.60 -21.55
CA ASP A 16 -8.37 -1.76 -20.93
C ASP A 16 -6.91 -1.50 -20.50
N LYS A 17 -6.36 -0.36 -20.93
CA LYS A 17 -4.94 -0.05 -20.73
C LYS A 17 -4.72 0.85 -19.53
N ASN A 18 -3.82 0.42 -18.67
CA ASN A 18 -3.27 1.26 -17.60
C ASN A 18 -1.76 1.02 -17.51
N ARG A 19 -0.96 2.09 -17.52
CA ARG A 19 0.51 2.03 -17.59
C ARG A 19 1.21 1.92 -16.24
N TYR A 20 0.45 1.99 -15.14
CA TYR A 20 1.04 2.03 -13.80
C TYR A 20 1.36 0.64 -13.26
N CYS A 21 2.41 0.54 -12.44
CA CYS A 21 2.96 -0.74 -12.00
C CYS A 21 2.02 -1.54 -11.09
N GLY A 22 1.19 -0.89 -10.25
CA GLY A 22 0.21 -1.59 -9.42
C GLY A 22 -0.82 -2.38 -10.22
N PRO A 23 -1.58 -1.74 -11.14
CA PRO A 23 -2.46 -2.47 -12.07
C PRO A 23 -1.74 -3.55 -12.89
N SER A 24 -0.48 -3.30 -13.28
CA SER A 24 0.29 -4.28 -14.06
C SER A 24 0.60 -5.56 -13.29
N VAL A 25 0.98 -5.48 -12.01
CA VAL A 25 1.26 -6.68 -11.21
C VAL A 25 -0.02 -7.45 -10.85
N ILE A 26 -1.13 -6.73 -10.60
CA ILE A 26 -2.44 -7.36 -10.39
C ILE A 26 -2.86 -8.09 -11.67
N SER A 27 -2.73 -7.44 -12.83
CA SER A 27 -2.98 -8.06 -14.14
C SER A 27 -2.16 -9.33 -14.34
N ALA A 28 -0.85 -9.25 -14.07
CA ALA A 28 0.07 -10.36 -14.30
C ALA A 28 -0.17 -11.57 -13.38
N ILE A 29 -0.84 -11.40 -12.24
CA ILE A 29 -1.17 -12.52 -11.34
C ILE A 29 -2.59 -13.05 -11.55
N THR A 30 -3.55 -12.17 -11.86
CA THR A 30 -4.97 -12.54 -12.03
C THR A 30 -5.33 -12.87 -13.48
N GLY A 31 -4.66 -12.24 -14.46
CA GLY A 31 -4.96 -12.33 -15.89
C GLY A 31 -5.97 -11.28 -16.38
N MET A 32 -6.60 -10.48 -15.49
CA MET A 32 -7.45 -9.36 -15.90
C MET A 32 -6.64 -8.30 -16.66
N THR A 33 -7.30 -7.46 -17.42
CA THR A 33 -6.62 -6.34 -18.09
C THR A 33 -6.11 -5.32 -17.07
N THR A 34 -5.07 -4.56 -17.43
CA THR A 34 -4.56 -3.49 -16.55
C THR A 34 -5.62 -2.41 -16.29
N GLY A 35 -6.56 -2.18 -17.20
CA GLY A 35 -7.69 -1.29 -17.01
C GLY A 35 -8.70 -1.81 -15.99
N GLU A 36 -9.00 -3.12 -16.01
CA GLU A 36 -9.84 -3.78 -15.00
C GLU A 36 -9.19 -3.73 -13.62
N ALA A 37 -7.90 -4.06 -13.53
CA ALA A 37 -7.13 -3.94 -12.30
C ALA A 37 -7.14 -2.50 -11.74
N ALA A 38 -7.02 -1.50 -12.61
CA ALA A 38 -7.14 -0.10 -12.20
C ALA A 38 -8.57 0.28 -11.76
N ARG A 39 -9.61 -0.28 -12.39
CA ARG A 39 -11.01 -0.10 -11.94
C ARG A 39 -11.21 -0.72 -10.56
N LEU A 40 -10.72 -1.95 -10.35
CA LEU A 40 -10.78 -2.65 -9.06
C LEU A 40 -10.14 -1.81 -7.95
N ILE A 41 -8.92 -1.32 -8.16
CA ILE A 41 -8.24 -0.44 -7.19
C ILE A 41 -9.09 0.80 -6.89
N ARG A 42 -9.67 1.46 -7.91
CA ARG A 42 -10.53 2.64 -7.69
C ARG A 42 -11.77 2.31 -6.87
N THR A 43 -12.43 1.20 -7.19
CA THR A 43 -13.64 0.77 -6.48
C THR A 43 -13.36 0.50 -5.01
N ILE A 44 -12.25 -0.20 -4.70
CA ILE A 44 -11.89 -0.56 -3.32
C ILE A 44 -11.39 0.65 -2.52
N SER A 45 -10.53 1.47 -3.12
CA SER A 45 -9.88 2.59 -2.42
C SER A 45 -10.58 3.93 -2.55
N GLY A 46 -11.65 4.03 -3.36
CA GLY A 46 -12.41 5.27 -3.56
C GLY A 46 -11.66 6.38 -4.32
N VAL A 47 -10.50 6.07 -4.90
CA VAL A 47 -9.70 7.06 -5.64
C VAL A 47 -10.25 7.29 -7.04
N LYS A 48 -10.23 8.54 -7.52
CA LYS A 48 -10.73 8.88 -8.87
C LYS A 48 -9.82 8.36 -9.99
N SER A 49 -8.52 8.29 -9.75
CA SER A 49 -7.55 7.83 -10.74
C SER A 49 -6.41 7.06 -10.07
N VAL A 50 -5.80 6.11 -10.82
CA VAL A 50 -4.63 5.35 -10.36
C VAL A 50 -3.41 5.91 -11.09
N LYS A 51 -2.62 6.73 -10.41
CA LYS A 51 -1.33 7.26 -10.89
C LYS A 51 -0.14 6.59 -10.20
N GLY A 52 -0.33 6.08 -9.00
CA GLY A 52 0.54 5.23 -8.21
C GLY A 52 -0.32 4.36 -7.32
N THR A 53 0.27 3.36 -6.67
CA THR A 53 -0.45 2.47 -5.77
C THR A 53 0.34 2.25 -4.50
N SER A 54 -0.32 2.43 -3.36
CA SER A 54 0.22 2.04 -2.07
C SER A 54 0.17 0.51 -1.89
N THR A 55 0.93 0.02 -0.94
CA THR A 55 0.93 -1.39 -0.53
C THR A 55 -0.47 -1.85 -0.12
N ARG A 56 -1.22 -1.01 0.59
CA ARG A 56 -2.59 -1.29 1.00
C ARG A 56 -3.52 -1.49 -0.20
N GLN A 57 -3.46 -0.60 -1.19
CA GLN A 57 -4.31 -0.68 -2.39
C GLN A 57 -4.04 -1.97 -3.19
N VAL A 58 -2.77 -2.37 -3.32
CA VAL A 58 -2.41 -3.62 -4.00
C VAL A 58 -2.89 -4.82 -3.19
N ARG A 59 -2.69 -4.81 -1.86
CA ARG A 59 -3.13 -5.87 -0.96
C ARG A 59 -4.65 -6.06 -1.00
N ASP A 60 -5.40 -4.98 -0.89
CA ASP A 60 -6.86 -5.04 -0.86
C ASP A 60 -7.42 -5.52 -2.21
N ALA A 61 -6.83 -5.08 -3.33
CA ALA A 61 -7.21 -5.56 -4.66
C ALA A 61 -6.86 -7.05 -4.88
N LEU A 62 -5.72 -7.52 -4.39
CA LEU A 62 -5.35 -8.94 -4.45
C LEU A 62 -6.28 -9.79 -3.56
N ARG A 63 -6.63 -9.29 -2.36
CA ARG A 63 -7.56 -9.97 -1.45
C ARG A 63 -8.95 -10.14 -2.07
N ASP A 64 -9.45 -9.14 -2.81
CA ASP A 64 -10.70 -9.24 -3.55
C ASP A 64 -10.65 -10.32 -4.65
N CYS A 65 -9.44 -10.61 -5.15
CA CYS A 65 -9.17 -11.72 -6.07
C CYS A 65 -8.84 -13.05 -5.36
N ASN A 66 -9.12 -13.20 -4.08
CA ASN A 66 -8.77 -14.37 -3.24
C ASN A 66 -7.26 -14.67 -3.21
N ILE A 67 -6.44 -13.64 -3.23
CA ILE A 67 -4.98 -13.75 -3.11
C ILE A 67 -4.54 -13.03 -1.86
N ASP A 68 -3.93 -13.77 -0.94
CA ASP A 68 -3.33 -13.19 0.27
C ASP A 68 -1.91 -12.68 -0.04
N MET A 69 -1.51 -11.64 0.70
CA MET A 69 -0.26 -10.95 0.53
C MET A 69 0.45 -10.85 1.89
N GLN A 70 1.32 -11.81 2.17
CA GLN A 70 2.06 -11.90 3.44
C GLN A 70 3.44 -11.28 3.31
N ARG A 71 3.82 -10.43 4.28
CA ARG A 71 5.16 -9.85 4.29
C ARG A 71 6.20 -10.95 4.45
N TYR A 72 7.22 -10.92 3.60
CA TYR A 72 8.30 -11.88 3.57
C TYR A 72 9.63 -11.20 3.93
N SER A 73 10.27 -11.66 4.99
CA SER A 73 11.60 -11.20 5.40
C SER A 73 12.56 -12.38 5.41
N PHE A 74 13.53 -12.38 4.54
CA PHE A 74 14.59 -13.40 4.47
C PHE A 74 15.81 -12.99 5.32
N GLY A 75 15.59 -12.63 6.59
CA GLY A 75 16.69 -12.18 7.45
C GLY A 75 17.47 -10.94 6.96
N MET A 76 16.97 -10.28 5.93
CA MET A 76 17.58 -9.09 5.33
C MET A 76 16.81 -7.84 5.74
N ALA A 77 17.52 -6.81 6.17
CA ALA A 77 16.91 -5.51 6.37
C ALA A 77 16.51 -4.92 5.01
N LEU A 78 15.21 -4.81 4.77
CA LEU A 78 14.64 -4.25 3.53
C LEU A 78 14.41 -2.75 3.74
N SER A 79 14.96 -1.94 2.85
CA SER A 79 14.85 -0.48 2.90
C SER A 79 15.07 0.12 1.52
N ARG A 80 14.44 1.25 1.27
CA ARG A 80 14.57 1.99 0.00
C ARG A 80 15.98 2.55 -0.21
N SER A 81 16.66 2.92 0.87
CA SER A 81 18.01 3.52 0.82
C SER A 81 19.12 2.52 1.05
N THR A 82 18.98 1.63 2.03
CA THR A 82 20.03 0.71 2.50
C THR A 82 19.77 -0.76 2.21
N GLY A 83 18.58 -1.11 1.74
CA GLY A 83 18.21 -2.48 1.42
C GLY A 83 19.08 -3.10 0.31
N PRO A 84 19.06 -4.43 0.17
CA PRO A 84 19.82 -5.11 -0.86
C PRO A 84 19.37 -4.68 -2.26
N THR A 85 20.26 -4.75 -3.24
CA THR A 85 19.84 -4.63 -4.63
C THR A 85 18.97 -5.82 -5.03
N LEU A 86 18.09 -5.66 -6.02
CA LEU A 86 17.31 -6.76 -6.56
C LEU A 86 18.21 -7.94 -6.99
N ALA A 87 19.37 -7.67 -7.57
CA ALA A 87 20.33 -8.70 -7.91
C ALA A 87 20.87 -9.47 -6.68
N ALA A 88 21.16 -8.77 -5.58
CA ALA A 88 21.60 -9.40 -4.33
C ALA A 88 20.48 -10.23 -3.70
N TRP A 89 19.26 -9.68 -3.65
CA TRP A 89 18.08 -10.39 -3.15
C TRP A 89 17.81 -11.66 -3.97
N LEU A 90 17.84 -11.57 -5.30
CA LEU A 90 17.65 -12.71 -6.19
C LEU A 90 18.72 -13.81 -5.99
N ARG A 91 19.97 -13.46 -5.67
CA ARG A 91 21.00 -14.45 -5.34
C ARG A 91 20.78 -15.10 -3.99
N ALA A 92 20.50 -14.31 -2.97
CA ALA A 92 20.31 -14.80 -1.62
C ALA A 92 19.11 -15.74 -1.47
N THR A 93 18.04 -15.48 -2.21
CA THR A 93 16.77 -16.23 -2.12
C THR A 93 16.62 -17.35 -3.15
N VAL A 94 17.71 -17.80 -3.78
CA VAL A 94 17.64 -18.80 -4.85
C VAL A 94 17.01 -20.13 -4.40
N LYS A 95 17.28 -20.56 -3.17
CA LYS A 95 16.74 -21.78 -2.58
C LYS A 95 15.27 -21.63 -2.19
N GLU A 96 14.87 -20.42 -1.75
CA GLU A 96 13.51 -20.12 -1.30
C GLU A 96 12.53 -19.92 -2.47
N ARG A 97 13.03 -19.47 -3.61
CA ARG A 97 12.24 -19.19 -4.80
C ARG A 97 12.12 -20.43 -5.67
N ASN A 98 11.20 -21.32 -5.34
CA ASN A 98 10.82 -22.43 -6.21
C ASN A 98 9.74 -21.99 -7.24
N ALA A 99 9.32 -22.93 -8.10
CA ALA A 99 8.35 -22.68 -9.16
C ALA A 99 6.93 -22.42 -8.63
N ASP A 100 6.64 -22.79 -7.40
CA ASP A 100 5.29 -22.71 -6.80
C ASP A 100 5.09 -21.46 -5.98
N ARG A 101 6.17 -20.78 -5.57
CA ARG A 101 6.12 -19.57 -4.77
C ARG A 101 6.19 -18.31 -5.62
N VAL A 102 5.25 -17.41 -5.43
CA VAL A 102 5.19 -16.11 -6.11
C VAL A 102 5.52 -15.01 -5.13
N PHE A 103 6.49 -14.17 -5.48
CA PHE A 103 6.89 -13.02 -4.69
C PHE A 103 6.54 -11.72 -5.40
N LEU A 104 5.85 -10.85 -4.69
CA LEU A 104 5.61 -9.46 -5.07
C LEU A 104 6.67 -8.59 -4.41
N ILE A 105 7.39 -7.81 -5.18
CA ILE A 105 8.57 -7.07 -4.74
C ILE A 105 8.39 -5.59 -5.07
N VAL A 106 8.70 -4.71 -4.12
CA VAL A 106 8.91 -3.29 -4.35
C VAL A 106 10.41 -3.02 -4.43
N ALA A 107 10.90 -2.69 -5.62
CA ALA A 107 12.29 -2.29 -5.79
C ALA A 107 12.39 -1.08 -6.73
N GLY A 108 13.11 -0.03 -6.28
CA GLY A 108 13.24 1.22 -7.04
C GLY A 108 11.89 1.88 -7.32
N TRP A 109 10.98 1.94 -6.34
CA TRP A 109 9.63 2.50 -6.45
C TRP A 109 8.74 1.79 -7.47
N HIS A 110 9.02 0.52 -7.77
CA HIS A 110 8.33 -0.22 -8.80
C HIS A 110 7.89 -1.59 -8.31
N TRP A 111 6.61 -1.94 -8.58
CA TRP A 111 6.04 -3.24 -8.30
C TRP A 111 6.47 -4.26 -9.34
N GLN A 112 6.90 -5.43 -8.91
CA GLN A 112 7.43 -6.51 -9.75
C GLN A 112 7.08 -7.86 -9.15
N LEU A 113 6.93 -8.88 -10.02
CA LEU A 113 6.64 -10.25 -9.63
C LEU A 113 7.80 -11.17 -10.01
N VAL A 114 8.11 -12.10 -9.11
CA VAL A 114 9.11 -13.13 -9.32
C VAL A 114 8.54 -14.48 -8.92
N GLN A 115 8.73 -15.48 -9.76
CA GLN A 115 8.37 -16.88 -9.50
C GLN A 115 9.50 -17.80 -10.00
N GLY A 116 10.21 -18.47 -9.11
CA GLY A 116 11.38 -19.25 -9.47
C GLY A 116 12.43 -18.40 -10.22
N ARG A 117 12.65 -18.74 -11.50
CA ARG A 117 13.54 -18.00 -12.41
C ARG A 117 12.82 -17.06 -13.37
N ARG A 118 11.53 -16.85 -13.18
CA ARG A 118 10.66 -16.02 -14.02
C ARG A 118 10.41 -14.68 -13.35
N TYR A 119 10.26 -13.66 -14.17
CA TYR A 119 10.05 -12.28 -13.74
C TYR A 119 9.04 -11.59 -14.66
N VAL A 120 8.20 -10.70 -14.10
CA VAL A 120 7.34 -9.81 -14.86
C VAL A 120 7.11 -8.51 -14.09
N CYS A 121 6.99 -7.41 -14.83
CA CYS A 121 6.54 -6.12 -14.32
C CYS A 121 5.94 -5.28 -15.45
N GLY A 122 5.31 -4.15 -15.11
CA GLY A 122 4.67 -3.30 -16.10
C GLY A 122 5.61 -2.66 -17.14
N ILE A 123 6.93 -2.60 -16.88
CA ILE A 123 7.92 -2.09 -17.83
C ILE A 123 8.30 -3.16 -18.85
N VAL A 124 8.46 -4.40 -18.39
CA VAL A 124 8.86 -5.52 -19.25
C VAL A 124 7.67 -6.06 -20.05
N GLY A 125 6.49 -6.08 -19.43
CA GLY A 125 5.24 -6.56 -20.02
C GLY A 125 5.14 -8.10 -20.05
N ASP A 126 6.16 -8.76 -20.57
CA ASP A 126 6.21 -10.21 -20.71
C ASP A 126 6.84 -10.92 -19.51
N VAL A 127 6.60 -12.22 -19.42
CA VAL A 127 7.30 -13.08 -18.47
C VAL A 127 8.66 -13.44 -19.05
N VAL A 128 9.71 -12.91 -18.41
CA VAL A 128 11.10 -13.10 -18.84
C VAL A 128 11.92 -13.85 -17.79
N SER A 129 13.14 -14.24 -18.14
CA SER A 129 14.10 -14.76 -17.17
C SER A 129 14.56 -13.67 -16.21
N ILE A 130 14.81 -14.00 -14.93
CA ILE A 130 15.42 -13.08 -13.95
C ILE A 130 16.81 -12.56 -14.39
N LYS A 131 17.40 -13.14 -15.45
CA LYS A 131 18.68 -12.70 -16.04
C LYS A 131 18.49 -11.67 -17.17
N ASP A 132 17.25 -11.37 -17.57
CA ASP A 132 16.96 -10.48 -18.68
C ASP A 132 17.54 -9.09 -18.43
N LYS A 133 18.13 -8.50 -19.49
CA LYS A 133 18.79 -7.18 -19.44
C LYS A 133 17.84 -6.02 -19.17
N LYS A 134 16.55 -6.18 -19.44
CA LYS A 134 15.51 -5.16 -19.18
C LYS A 134 15.22 -4.98 -17.69
N ILE A 135 15.64 -5.91 -16.84
CA ILE A 135 15.39 -5.85 -15.40
C ILE A 135 16.35 -4.88 -14.73
N LYS A 136 15.81 -3.93 -13.97
CA LYS A 136 16.58 -2.96 -13.18
C LYS A 136 17.21 -3.60 -11.94
N ARG A 137 18.20 -4.46 -12.12
CA ARG A 137 18.79 -5.31 -11.07
C ARG A 137 19.52 -4.54 -9.97
N ARG A 138 19.89 -3.26 -10.19
CA ARG A 138 20.53 -2.39 -9.19
C ARG A 138 19.52 -1.69 -8.28
N ALA A 139 18.21 -1.75 -8.59
CA ALA A 139 17.18 -1.14 -7.77
C ALA A 139 17.19 -1.75 -6.35
N ARG A 140 17.07 -0.90 -5.32
CA ARG A 140 17.01 -1.34 -3.92
C ARG A 140 15.65 -1.97 -3.63
N VAL A 141 15.68 -3.11 -2.93
CA VAL A 141 14.48 -3.81 -2.48
C VAL A 141 14.01 -3.19 -1.18
N ALA A 142 12.81 -2.63 -1.19
CA ALA A 142 12.18 -1.99 -0.04
C ALA A 142 11.20 -2.93 0.67
N GLU A 143 10.45 -3.71 -0.11
CA GLU A 143 9.41 -4.58 0.43
C GLU A 143 9.36 -5.87 -0.39
N VAL A 144 9.05 -6.97 0.27
CA VAL A 144 8.81 -8.28 -0.36
C VAL A 144 7.60 -8.92 0.30
N TYR A 145 6.74 -9.48 -0.51
CA TYR A 145 5.54 -10.21 -0.08
C TYR A 145 5.46 -11.54 -0.81
N GLU A 146 5.10 -12.59 -0.10
CA GLU A 146 4.71 -13.84 -0.69
C GLU A 146 3.21 -13.81 -0.98
N LEU A 147 2.83 -14.25 -2.19
CA LEU A 147 1.44 -14.34 -2.61
C LEU A 147 0.97 -15.79 -2.54
N THR A 148 -0.18 -16.01 -1.91
CA THR A 148 -0.81 -17.32 -1.80
C THR A 148 -2.29 -17.24 -2.16
N MET A 149 -2.86 -18.30 -2.74
CA MET A 149 -4.31 -18.36 -2.88
C MET A 149 -4.93 -18.59 -1.50
N THR A 150 -5.86 -17.75 -1.12
CA THR A 150 -6.74 -18.06 -0.01
C THR A 150 -7.68 -19.18 -0.44
N ALA A 151 -7.84 -20.21 0.40
CA ALA A 151 -8.92 -21.17 0.19
C ALA A 151 -10.22 -20.38 0.02
N ALA A 152 -10.92 -20.59 -1.09
CA ALA A 152 -12.17 -19.89 -1.35
C ALA A 152 -13.09 -20.10 -0.14
N LYS A 153 -13.26 -19.09 0.70
CA LYS A 153 -14.46 -19.01 1.50
C LYS A 153 -15.59 -18.97 0.48
N VAL A 154 -16.41 -20.01 0.47
CA VAL A 154 -17.70 -19.98 -0.23
C VAL A 154 -18.52 -18.89 0.47
N VAL A 155 -18.29 -17.67 0.07
CA VAL A 155 -19.18 -16.56 0.40
C VAL A 155 -20.25 -16.64 -0.67
N THR A 156 -21.36 -17.27 -0.35
CA THR A 156 -22.60 -17.07 -1.08
C THR A 156 -22.77 -15.56 -1.22
N PRO A 157 -22.83 -15.01 -2.46
CA PRO A 157 -22.98 -13.58 -2.63
C PRO A 157 -24.27 -13.14 -1.90
N PRO A 158 -24.19 -12.25 -0.92
CA PRO A 158 -25.41 -11.67 -0.39
C PRO A 158 -26.05 -10.93 -1.57
N ALA A 159 -27.34 -11.21 -1.81
CA ALA A 159 -28.15 -10.49 -2.80
C ALA A 159 -27.81 -9.01 -2.72
N ALA A 160 -27.47 -8.41 -3.87
CA ALA A 160 -26.96 -7.05 -3.98
C ALA A 160 -27.93 -6.03 -3.37
N LYS A 161 -27.86 -5.87 -2.06
CA LYS A 161 -28.36 -4.66 -1.41
C LYS A 161 -27.42 -3.55 -1.83
N LYS A 162 -27.97 -2.52 -2.52
CA LYS A 162 -27.26 -1.26 -2.79
C LYS A 162 -26.70 -0.78 -1.47
N VAL A 163 -25.42 -1.11 -1.20
CA VAL A 163 -24.70 -0.60 -0.04
C VAL A 163 -24.54 0.89 -0.32
N LYS A 164 -25.31 1.71 0.41
CA LYS A 164 -25.00 3.14 0.50
C LYS A 164 -23.54 3.22 0.90
N VAL A 165 -22.69 3.70 0.00
CA VAL A 165 -21.27 4.00 0.31
C VAL A 165 -21.33 5.05 1.41
N ILE A 166 -21.27 4.59 2.65
CA ILE A 166 -21.13 5.49 3.80
C ILE A 166 -19.71 6.03 3.63
N ASP A 167 -19.62 7.29 3.29
CA ASP A 167 -18.34 8.00 3.26
C ASP A 167 -17.77 7.99 4.69
N ARG A 168 -17.03 6.92 5.00
CA ARG A 168 -16.36 6.78 6.31
C ARG A 168 -15.47 7.97 6.59
N ASN A 169 -14.94 8.59 5.55
CA ASN A 169 -14.13 9.80 5.63
C ASN A 169 -14.94 11.02 6.09
N ALA A 170 -16.22 11.14 5.73
CA ALA A 170 -17.04 12.28 6.16
C ALA A 170 -17.33 12.28 7.67
N LYS A 171 -17.52 11.10 8.28
CA LYS A 171 -17.69 10.98 9.73
C LYS A 171 -16.40 11.36 10.46
N VAL A 172 -15.28 10.81 9.99
CA VAL A 172 -13.97 11.08 10.60
C VAL A 172 -13.59 12.55 10.45
N ARG A 173 -13.76 13.15 9.27
CA ARG A 173 -13.54 14.60 9.07
C ARG A 173 -14.39 15.46 10.01
N ARG A 174 -15.63 15.05 10.31
CA ARG A 174 -16.48 15.75 11.26
C ARG A 174 -15.93 15.65 12.69
N GLU A 175 -15.50 14.48 13.11
CA GLU A 175 -14.90 14.28 14.43
C GLU A 175 -13.56 15.01 14.56
N LEU A 176 -12.71 14.94 13.55
CA LEU A 176 -11.46 15.69 13.50
C LEU A 176 -11.69 17.21 13.61
N LYS A 177 -12.65 17.76 12.84
CA LYS A 177 -13.00 19.20 12.96
C LYS A 177 -13.47 19.59 14.34
N LYS A 178 -14.17 18.72 15.07
CA LYS A 178 -14.56 18.99 16.45
C LYS A 178 -13.34 19.03 17.38
N LEU A 179 -12.44 18.05 17.22
CA LEU A 179 -11.22 17.95 18.02
C LEU A 179 -10.27 19.13 17.73
N THR A 180 -10.09 19.49 16.45
CA THR A 180 -9.32 20.68 16.04
C THR A 180 -9.87 21.94 16.70
N LYS A 181 -11.19 22.14 16.67
CA LYS A 181 -11.82 23.29 17.29
C LYS A 181 -11.71 23.29 18.81
N GLN A 182 -11.74 22.11 19.42
CA GLN A 182 -11.70 21.94 20.89
C GLN A 182 -10.29 22.10 21.46
N TYR A 183 -9.27 21.57 20.76
CA TYR A 183 -7.90 21.47 21.28
C TYR A 183 -6.88 22.27 20.47
N GLY A 184 -7.27 22.90 19.36
CA GLY A 184 -6.40 23.78 18.58
C GLY A 184 -5.34 23.07 17.74
N PHE A 185 -5.53 21.78 17.39
CA PHE A 185 -4.65 21.13 16.42
C PHE A 185 -5.30 21.04 15.03
N GLU A 186 -4.48 21.01 14.00
CA GLU A 186 -4.90 20.95 12.61
C GLU A 186 -4.59 19.59 12.01
N VAL A 187 -5.48 19.13 11.13
CA VAL A 187 -5.31 17.87 10.39
C VAL A 187 -5.47 18.16 8.91
N ASP A 188 -4.38 18.03 8.17
CA ASP A 188 -4.35 18.20 6.75
C ASP A 188 -4.21 16.88 6.01
N TYR A 189 -4.89 16.79 4.87
CA TYR A 189 -4.73 15.66 3.97
C TYR A 189 -3.70 15.98 2.90
N GLU A 190 -2.55 15.37 2.98
CA GLU A 190 -1.49 15.51 2.00
C GLU A 190 -1.76 14.64 0.77
N ARG A 191 -2.20 15.27 -0.31
CA ARG A 191 -2.55 14.60 -1.56
C ARG A 191 -1.40 13.83 -2.20
N ASP A 192 -0.20 14.33 -2.09
CA ASP A 192 0.98 13.78 -2.75
C ASP A 192 1.52 12.54 -2.04
N LEU A 193 1.30 12.44 -0.74
CA LEU A 193 1.71 11.33 0.11
C LEU A 193 0.58 10.32 0.34
N HIS A 194 -0.66 10.64 -0.06
CA HIS A 194 -1.88 9.84 0.19
C HIS A 194 -2.14 9.52 1.66
N GLY A 195 -1.70 10.40 2.55
CA GLY A 195 -1.83 10.27 3.99
C GLY A 195 -2.34 11.54 4.65
N TYR A 196 -2.34 11.53 5.96
CA TYR A 196 -2.76 12.66 6.77
C TYR A 196 -1.60 13.11 7.63
N SER A 197 -1.37 14.42 7.66
CA SER A 197 -0.49 15.07 8.62
C SER A 197 -1.33 15.67 9.71
N VAL A 198 -0.97 15.40 10.95
CA VAL A 198 -1.62 15.97 12.12
C VAL A 198 -0.65 16.95 12.78
N TRP A 199 -1.07 18.19 12.92
CA TRP A 199 -0.27 19.27 13.47
C TRP A 199 -0.86 19.73 14.79
N MET A 200 -0.02 19.96 15.78
CA MET A 200 -0.37 20.69 17.00
C MET A 200 -0.11 22.19 16.81
N SER A 201 -0.66 23.02 17.69
CA SER A 201 -0.25 24.43 17.71
C SER A 201 1.24 24.53 18.05
N GLU A 202 1.92 25.58 17.58
CA GLU A 202 3.35 25.83 17.83
C GLU A 202 3.69 25.80 19.33
N GLU A 203 2.79 26.31 20.17
CA GLU A 203 2.93 26.27 21.63
C GLU A 203 2.90 24.85 22.20
N ALA A 204 1.99 24.00 21.69
CA ALA A 204 1.86 22.61 22.12
C ALA A 204 3.03 21.76 21.62
N GLU A 205 3.52 22.01 20.41
CA GLU A 205 4.68 21.34 19.84
C GLU A 205 5.95 21.68 20.62
N THR A 206 6.16 22.95 20.94
CA THR A 206 7.29 23.42 21.77
C THR A 206 7.26 22.79 23.16
N LEU A 207 6.08 22.69 23.79
CA LEU A 207 5.96 22.05 25.09
C LEU A 207 6.22 20.55 25.02
N ALA A 208 5.72 19.86 24.00
CA ALA A 208 5.96 18.44 23.78
C ALA A 208 7.45 18.16 23.58
N GLN A 209 8.16 19.01 22.83
CA GLN A 209 9.62 18.95 22.66
C GLN A 209 10.35 19.11 23.99
N ASN A 210 9.99 20.10 24.78
CA ASN A 210 10.60 20.36 26.09
C ASN A 210 10.40 19.21 27.07
N LEU A 211 9.29 18.46 26.94
CA LEU A 211 8.98 17.30 27.77
C LEU A 211 9.52 15.98 27.19
N ASN A 212 10.30 16.01 26.11
CA ASN A 212 10.76 14.83 25.37
C ASN A 212 9.61 13.86 25.00
N HIS A 213 8.44 14.41 24.70
CA HIS A 213 7.29 13.62 24.32
C HIS A 213 7.35 13.23 22.83
N ASN A 214 7.08 11.98 22.51
CA ASN A 214 7.17 11.44 21.14
C ASN A 214 6.14 12.03 20.14
N LEU A 215 5.40 13.06 20.51
CA LEU A 215 4.44 13.78 19.67
C LEU A 215 5.07 14.92 18.87
N CYS A 216 6.40 15.11 18.99
CA CYS A 216 7.10 16.26 18.41
C CYS A 216 7.35 16.19 16.90
N ASP A 217 7.17 15.06 16.27
CA ASP A 217 7.41 14.92 14.83
C ASP A 217 6.09 14.94 14.06
N SER A 218 6.06 15.68 12.95
CA SER A 218 4.98 15.59 11.97
C SER A 218 4.87 14.15 11.48
N HIS A 219 3.89 13.41 11.98
CA HIS A 219 3.74 12.01 11.64
C HIS A 219 2.80 11.85 10.48
N TYR A 220 3.36 11.30 9.41
CA TYR A 220 2.60 10.76 8.31
C TYR A 220 1.94 9.46 8.77
N CYS A 221 0.62 9.44 8.81
CA CYS A 221 -0.19 8.27 9.14
C CYS A 221 -0.71 7.61 7.88
N GLU A 222 -0.35 6.35 7.65
CA GLU A 222 -0.76 5.61 6.44
C GLU A 222 -2.22 5.13 6.51
N ASP A 223 -2.76 4.92 7.69
CA ASP A 223 -4.13 4.45 7.86
C ASP A 223 -4.88 5.12 9.04
N TRP A 224 -6.22 4.88 9.04
CA TRP A 224 -7.12 5.47 10.03
C TRP A 224 -6.97 4.94 11.45
N ALA A 225 -6.46 3.73 11.63
CA ALA A 225 -6.23 3.17 12.95
C ALA A 225 -5.04 3.87 13.60
N GLU A 226 -3.99 4.12 12.82
CA GLU A 226 -2.82 4.87 13.24
C GLU A 226 -3.16 6.33 13.56
N ILE A 227 -3.95 6.99 12.69
CA ILE A 227 -4.46 8.34 12.97
C ILE A 227 -5.29 8.37 14.25
N GLY A 228 -6.19 7.40 14.42
CA GLY A 228 -7.04 7.32 15.60
C GLY A 228 -6.23 7.17 16.88
N TRP A 229 -5.18 6.37 16.86
CA TRP A 229 -4.28 6.19 17.98
C TRP A 229 -3.48 7.47 18.27
N ARG A 230 -2.89 8.10 17.25
CA ARG A 230 -2.13 9.36 17.38
C ARG A 230 -2.99 10.52 17.87
N ILE A 231 -4.19 10.68 17.32
CA ILE A 231 -5.14 11.68 17.82
C ILE A 231 -5.51 11.39 19.27
N GLY A 232 -5.66 10.13 19.67
CA GLY A 232 -5.88 9.73 21.05
C GLY A 232 -4.76 10.19 21.97
N GLU A 233 -3.51 9.96 21.62
CA GLU A 233 -2.34 10.43 22.37
C GLU A 233 -2.26 11.96 22.43
N MET A 234 -2.46 12.64 21.29
CA MET A 234 -2.48 14.10 21.24
C MET A 234 -3.61 14.69 22.09
N VAL A 235 -4.78 14.10 22.09
CA VAL A 235 -5.92 14.55 22.93
C VAL A 235 -5.61 14.35 24.41
N VAL A 236 -4.96 13.25 24.80
CA VAL A 236 -4.51 13.04 26.19
C VAL A 236 -3.51 14.12 26.59
N PHE A 237 -2.47 14.32 25.78
CA PHE A 237 -1.46 15.35 26.01
C PHE A 237 -2.07 16.76 26.12
N MET A 238 -2.96 17.12 25.18
CA MET A 238 -3.61 18.41 25.17
C MET A 238 -4.54 18.62 26.38
N LYS A 239 -5.23 17.59 26.86
CA LYS A 239 -6.06 17.67 28.07
C LYS A 239 -5.23 17.90 29.32
N GLU A 240 -4.05 17.30 29.40
CA GLU A 240 -3.16 17.42 30.57
C GLU A 240 -2.50 18.79 30.63
N HIS A 241 -2.12 19.35 29.48
CA HIS A 241 -1.30 20.58 29.45
C HIS A 241 -2.04 21.81 28.94
N PHE A 242 -3.13 21.65 28.20
CA PHE A 242 -3.93 22.74 27.64
C PHE A 242 -5.42 22.53 27.97
N PRO A 243 -5.89 22.93 29.15
CA PRO A 243 -7.30 22.80 29.51
C PRO A 243 -8.19 23.50 28.47
N ALA A 244 -9.27 22.85 28.07
CA ALA A 244 -10.19 23.38 27.06
C ALA A 244 -10.62 24.82 27.41
N LYS A 245 -10.44 25.73 26.45
CA LYS A 245 -10.96 27.10 26.59
C LYS A 245 -12.49 27.01 26.75
N LYS A 246 -13.00 27.46 27.91
CA LYS A 246 -14.43 27.55 28.21
C LYS A 246 -15.14 28.51 27.27
#